data_57d2539e32c46902768ea4c02468e4c9
#
_entry.id   57d2539e32c46902768ea4c02468e4c9
#
_cell.length_a   1.000
_cell.length_b   1.000
_cell.length_c   1.000
_cell.angle_alpha   90.00
_cell.angle_beta   90.00
_cell.angle_gamma   90.00
#
_symmetry.space_group_name_H-M   'P 1'
#
loop_
_entity.id
_entity.type
_entity.pdbx_description
1 polymer ?
#
loop_
_entity_poly.entity_id
_entity_poly.type
_entity_poly.pdbx_seq_one_letter_code
_entity_poly.pdbx_strand_id
1 'polypeptide(L)'
;MDNIILNSYSKIPNLNVSRETCNDLERLISMIQDKNKEINIISKKNSRKETIRERHIIDSAQIVDIVDLNSNTTCDLGTGGGMPGLIVAIVMKKLKNKMKINLYEKSYHKCVFLKEVSRKLNLNTEIIHKDIFTVKNIETGTIMSRAFKPMPIILNLVNK
;
A
#
# COMPACT_ATOMS: atom_id res chain seq x y z
N MET A 1 -23.42 -1.56 -1.29
CA MET A 1 -22.36 -0.58 -0.93
C MET A 1 -23.05 0.78 -0.94
N ASP A 2 -22.99 1.49 0.17
CA ASP A 2 -23.69 2.76 0.33
C ASP A 2 -23.11 3.81 -0.61
N ASN A 3 -23.98 4.65 -1.19
CA ASN A 3 -23.57 5.76 -2.07
C ASN A 3 -22.57 6.71 -1.40
N ILE A 4 -22.60 6.81 -0.06
CA ILE A 4 -21.68 7.60 0.74
C ILE A 4 -20.24 7.09 0.60
N ILE A 5 -20.03 5.77 0.59
CA ILE A 5 -18.69 5.14 0.46
C ILE A 5 -18.15 5.37 -0.96
N LEU A 6 -18.98 5.18 -1.99
CA LEU A 6 -18.59 5.46 -3.38
C LEU A 6 -18.18 6.93 -3.56
N ASN A 7 -18.95 7.86 -2.99
CA ASN A 7 -18.63 9.28 -3.03
C ASN A 7 -17.32 9.64 -2.29
N SER A 8 -16.93 8.88 -1.28
CA SER A 8 -15.63 9.10 -0.61
C SER A 8 -14.46 8.79 -1.54
N TYR A 9 -14.57 7.73 -2.35
CA TYR A 9 -13.52 7.35 -3.30
C TYR A 9 -13.52 8.17 -4.59
N SER A 10 -14.60 8.86 -4.94
CA SER A 10 -14.62 9.81 -6.07
C SER A 10 -13.70 11.01 -5.87
N LYS A 11 -13.23 11.24 -4.64
CA LYS A 11 -12.24 12.28 -4.29
C LYS A 11 -10.82 11.93 -4.74
N ILE A 12 -10.56 10.69 -5.20
CA ILE A 12 -9.24 10.31 -5.71
C ILE A 12 -9.13 10.87 -7.13
N PRO A 13 -8.23 11.85 -7.38
CA PRO A 13 -8.08 12.46 -8.70
C PRO A 13 -7.73 11.39 -9.74
N ASN A 14 -8.24 11.55 -10.96
CA ASN A 14 -7.92 10.71 -12.13
C ASN A 14 -8.20 9.21 -11.98
N LEU A 15 -8.73 8.76 -10.84
CA LEU A 15 -9.07 7.37 -10.60
C LEU A 15 -10.59 7.18 -10.65
N ASN A 16 -11.09 6.68 -11.79
CA ASN A 16 -12.46 6.22 -11.87
C ASN A 16 -12.60 4.90 -11.11
N VAL A 17 -12.78 4.99 -9.77
CA VAL A 17 -12.78 3.84 -8.88
C VAL A 17 -14.00 2.98 -9.11
N SER A 18 -13.81 1.78 -9.66
CA SER A 18 -14.93 0.83 -9.87
C SER A 18 -15.46 0.30 -8.54
N ARG A 19 -16.70 -0.23 -8.57
CA ARG A 19 -17.28 -0.92 -7.38
C ARG A 19 -16.38 -2.06 -6.87
N GLU A 20 -15.73 -2.79 -7.76
CA GLU A 20 -14.79 -3.86 -7.39
C GLU A 20 -13.59 -3.32 -6.63
N THR A 21 -12.98 -2.24 -7.13
CA THR A 21 -11.87 -1.57 -6.45
C THR A 21 -12.29 -1.04 -5.08
N CYS A 22 -13.46 -0.40 -4.99
CA CYS A 22 -14.01 0.03 -3.70
C CYS A 22 -14.20 -1.14 -2.73
N ASN A 23 -14.70 -2.29 -3.21
CA ASN A 23 -14.87 -3.48 -2.40
C ASN A 23 -13.53 -4.00 -1.87
N ASP A 24 -12.50 -4.05 -2.71
CA ASP A 24 -11.16 -4.49 -2.28
C ASP A 24 -10.56 -3.53 -1.26
N LEU A 25 -10.74 -2.21 -1.42
CA LEU A 25 -10.30 -1.20 -0.45
C LEU A 25 -11.04 -1.33 0.90
N GLU A 26 -12.35 -1.53 0.89
CA GLU A 26 -13.14 -1.75 2.12
C GLU A 26 -12.79 -3.07 2.82
N ARG A 27 -12.50 -4.13 2.06
CA ARG A 27 -11.99 -5.39 2.59
C ARG A 27 -10.63 -5.19 3.25
N LEU A 28 -9.72 -4.44 2.62
CA LEU A 28 -8.43 -4.08 3.21
C LEU A 28 -8.61 -3.34 4.54
N ILE A 29 -9.52 -2.34 4.61
CA ILE A 29 -9.83 -1.63 5.85
C ILE A 29 -10.27 -2.59 6.95
N SER A 30 -11.19 -3.51 6.63
CA SER A 30 -11.69 -4.49 7.60
C SER A 30 -10.55 -5.41 8.09
N MET A 31 -9.69 -5.87 7.19
CA MET A 31 -8.53 -6.71 7.55
C MET A 31 -7.53 -5.95 8.44
N ILE A 32 -7.30 -4.66 8.17
CA ILE A 32 -6.45 -3.79 9.02
C ILE A 32 -7.07 -3.68 10.42
N GLN A 33 -8.38 -3.41 10.51
CA GLN A 33 -9.06 -3.28 11.80
C GLN A 33 -9.00 -4.57 12.63
N ASP A 34 -9.23 -5.71 11.99
CA ASP A 34 -9.19 -7.00 12.67
C ASP A 34 -7.78 -7.32 13.14
N LYS A 35 -6.79 -7.14 12.29
CA LYS A 35 -5.40 -7.41 12.67
C LYS A 35 -4.86 -6.43 13.71
N ASN A 36 -5.37 -5.19 13.71
CA ASN A 36 -4.96 -4.16 14.67
C ASN A 36 -5.40 -4.47 16.11
N LYS A 37 -6.31 -5.42 16.31
CA LYS A 37 -6.67 -5.97 17.64
C LYS A 37 -5.54 -6.81 18.25
N GLU A 38 -4.71 -7.43 17.41
CA GLU A 38 -3.63 -8.32 17.79
C GLU A 38 -2.26 -7.64 17.77
N ILE A 39 -1.98 -6.93 16.68
CA ILE A 39 -0.70 -6.23 16.47
C ILE A 39 -0.94 -4.82 15.94
N ASN A 40 -0.04 -3.89 16.21
CA ASN A 40 -0.15 -2.52 15.72
C ASN A 40 0.22 -2.43 14.24
N ILE A 41 -0.75 -2.65 13.35
CA ILE A 41 -0.61 -2.38 11.91
C ILE A 41 -0.58 -0.88 11.65
N ILE A 42 -1.52 -0.16 12.25
CA ILE A 42 -1.60 1.30 12.31
C ILE A 42 -1.81 1.75 13.75
N SER A 43 -1.58 3.04 14.04
CA SER A 43 -1.79 3.56 15.38
C SER A 43 -3.26 3.41 15.84
N LYS A 44 -3.48 3.08 17.10
CA LYS A 44 -4.82 2.93 17.70
C LYS A 44 -5.70 4.17 17.49
N LYS A 45 -5.13 5.37 17.53
CA LYS A 45 -5.83 6.64 17.29
C LYS A 45 -6.46 6.71 15.88
N ASN A 46 -5.89 6.00 14.91
CA ASN A 46 -6.31 6.00 13.52
C ASN A 46 -7.10 4.74 13.11
N SER A 47 -7.54 3.91 14.06
CA SER A 47 -8.17 2.61 13.79
C SER A 47 -9.66 2.67 13.42
N ARG A 48 -10.29 3.85 13.44
CA ARG A 48 -11.68 4.01 12.97
C ARG A 48 -11.73 3.86 11.46
N LYS A 49 -12.79 3.22 10.97
CA LYS A 49 -12.98 2.90 9.54
C LYS A 49 -12.86 4.13 8.63
N GLU A 50 -13.52 5.20 9.01
CA GLU A 50 -13.52 6.48 8.30
C GLU A 50 -12.11 7.09 8.28
N THR A 51 -11.40 7.04 9.41
CA THR A 51 -10.03 7.56 9.52
C THR A 51 -9.06 6.76 8.66
N ILE A 52 -9.20 5.41 8.63
CA ILE A 52 -8.39 4.57 7.74
C ILE A 52 -8.67 4.93 6.29
N ARG A 53 -9.94 5.03 5.90
CA ARG A 53 -10.33 5.39 4.54
C ARG A 53 -9.73 6.72 4.10
N GLU A 54 -9.91 7.77 4.88
CA GLU A 54 -9.48 9.11 4.49
C GLU A 54 -7.96 9.28 4.58
N ARG A 55 -7.35 8.97 5.75
CA ARG A 55 -5.95 9.29 6.03
C ARG A 55 -4.96 8.25 5.54
N HIS A 56 -5.41 7.05 5.21
CA HIS A 56 -4.52 6.00 4.76
C HIS A 56 -4.82 5.56 3.33
N ILE A 57 -6.08 5.29 2.99
CA ILE A 57 -6.43 4.78 1.66
C ILE A 57 -6.43 5.91 0.63
N ILE A 58 -7.26 6.94 0.82
CA ILE A 58 -7.42 8.04 -0.14
C ILE A 58 -6.10 8.82 -0.28
N ASP A 59 -5.43 9.11 0.84
CA ASP A 59 -4.13 9.76 0.85
C ASP A 59 -3.08 8.97 0.07
N SER A 60 -3.01 7.65 0.28
CA SER A 60 -2.08 6.78 -0.46
C SER A 60 -2.43 6.60 -1.94
N ALA A 61 -3.70 6.70 -2.31
CA ALA A 61 -4.13 6.53 -3.69
C ALA A 61 -3.70 7.70 -4.60
N GLN A 62 -3.46 8.88 -4.02
CA GLN A 62 -3.02 10.07 -4.77
C GLN A 62 -1.68 9.86 -5.49
N ILE A 63 -0.82 8.95 -5.02
CA ILE A 63 0.48 8.71 -5.66
C ILE A 63 0.39 7.87 -6.93
N VAL A 64 -0.75 7.24 -7.21
CA VAL A 64 -0.91 6.35 -8.38
C VAL A 64 -0.59 7.08 -9.69
N ASP A 65 -0.93 8.36 -9.78
CA ASP A 65 -0.71 9.17 -10.99
C ASP A 65 0.79 9.45 -11.26
N ILE A 66 1.65 9.26 -10.26
CA ILE A 66 3.11 9.49 -10.40
C ILE A 66 3.92 8.18 -10.43
N VAL A 67 3.25 7.04 -10.35
CA VAL A 67 3.91 5.73 -10.53
C VAL A 67 4.21 5.50 -12.01
N ASP A 68 5.43 5.10 -12.33
CA ASP A 68 5.79 4.72 -13.69
C ASP A 68 5.09 3.42 -14.10
N LEU A 69 3.99 3.54 -14.83
CA LEU A 69 3.16 2.42 -15.27
C LEU A 69 3.83 1.54 -16.35
N ASN A 70 4.92 1.98 -16.96
CA ASN A 70 5.68 1.22 -17.96
C ASN A 70 6.74 0.33 -17.32
N SER A 71 7.01 0.52 -16.03
CA SER A 71 7.96 -0.30 -15.29
C SER A 71 7.36 -1.66 -14.92
N ASN A 72 8.22 -2.69 -14.89
CA ASN A 72 7.83 -4.02 -14.45
C ASN A 72 7.68 -4.12 -12.92
N THR A 73 8.32 -3.22 -12.18
CA THR A 73 8.36 -3.26 -10.71
C THR A 73 8.27 -1.88 -10.09
N THR A 74 7.64 -1.82 -8.93
CA THR A 74 7.60 -0.65 -8.05
C THR A 74 7.85 -1.12 -6.60
N CYS A 75 8.59 -0.35 -5.82
CA CYS A 75 8.97 -0.71 -4.45
C CYS A 75 8.35 0.23 -3.43
N ASP A 76 7.85 -0.33 -2.32
CA ASP A 76 7.42 0.40 -1.13
C ASP A 76 8.36 0.09 0.05
N LEU A 77 9.15 1.09 0.47
CA LEU A 77 10.20 0.92 1.47
C LEU A 77 9.68 1.20 2.89
N GLY A 78 9.76 0.17 3.73
CA GLY A 78 9.21 0.24 5.09
C GLY A 78 7.68 0.33 5.07
N THR A 79 7.05 -0.50 4.26
CA THR A 79 5.62 -0.44 3.93
C THR A 79 4.69 -0.51 5.14
N GLY A 80 5.13 -1.06 6.27
CA GLY A 80 4.37 -1.13 7.51
C GLY A 80 3.06 -1.89 7.36
N GLY A 81 1.94 -1.17 7.42
CA GLY A 81 0.60 -1.72 7.19
C GLY A 81 0.24 -1.93 5.71
N GLY A 82 1.21 -1.78 4.80
CA GLY A 82 0.99 -1.98 3.37
C GLY A 82 0.62 -0.70 2.61
N MET A 83 0.87 0.46 3.17
CA MET A 83 0.47 1.73 2.55
C MET A 83 1.69 2.63 2.31
N PRO A 84 1.90 3.04 1.05
CA PRO A 84 0.94 3.03 -0.08
C PRO A 84 0.91 1.76 -0.93
N GLY A 85 1.84 0.84 -0.81
CA GLY A 85 2.07 -0.25 -1.76
C GLY A 85 0.87 -1.14 -2.06
N LEU A 86 0.08 -1.56 -1.05
CA LEU A 86 -1.14 -2.35 -1.27
C LEU A 86 -2.22 -1.57 -2.03
N ILE A 87 -2.30 -0.25 -1.82
CA ILE A 87 -3.28 0.58 -2.52
C ILE A 87 -2.91 0.64 -4.00
N VAL A 88 -1.63 0.88 -4.31
CA VAL A 88 -1.12 0.83 -5.68
C VAL A 88 -1.40 -0.54 -6.31
N ALA A 89 -1.15 -1.64 -5.59
CA ALA A 89 -1.41 -2.98 -6.09
C ALA A 89 -2.90 -3.23 -6.41
N ILE A 90 -3.82 -2.74 -5.58
CA ILE A 90 -5.27 -2.83 -5.83
C ILE A 90 -5.64 -2.06 -7.10
N VAL A 91 -5.08 -0.87 -7.30
CA VAL A 91 -5.33 -0.06 -8.48
C VAL A 91 -4.72 -0.71 -9.73
N MET A 92 -3.47 -1.22 -9.66
CA MET A 92 -2.83 -1.93 -10.77
C MET A 92 -3.64 -3.16 -11.20
N LYS A 93 -4.19 -3.92 -10.27
CA LYS A 93 -5.13 -5.02 -10.54
C LYS A 93 -6.33 -4.54 -11.37
N LYS A 94 -6.95 -3.41 -11.00
CA LYS A 94 -8.05 -2.80 -11.75
C LYS A 94 -7.64 -2.40 -13.17
N LEU A 95 -6.45 -1.83 -13.34
CA LEU A 95 -5.92 -1.42 -14.63
C LEU A 95 -5.42 -2.61 -15.46
N LYS A 96 -5.50 -3.84 -14.93
CA LYS A 96 -4.92 -5.05 -15.54
C LYS A 96 -3.42 -4.89 -15.85
N ASN A 97 -2.74 -4.02 -15.09
CA ASN A 97 -1.30 -3.82 -15.22
C ASN A 97 -0.57 -4.98 -14.54
N LYS A 98 0.45 -5.52 -15.21
CA LYS A 98 1.24 -6.67 -14.72
C LYS A 98 2.38 -6.28 -13.79
N MET A 99 2.54 -4.99 -13.48
CA MET A 99 3.56 -4.50 -12.55
C MET A 99 3.53 -5.27 -11.24
N LYS A 100 4.68 -5.68 -10.76
CA LYS A 100 4.86 -6.28 -9.44
C LYS A 100 5.17 -5.20 -8.40
N ILE A 101 4.47 -5.20 -7.29
CA ILE A 101 4.71 -4.28 -6.18
C ILE A 101 5.50 -4.99 -5.09
N ASN A 102 6.75 -4.57 -4.89
CA ASN A 102 7.67 -5.12 -3.90
C ASN A 102 7.51 -4.36 -2.58
N LEU A 103 7.05 -5.05 -1.53
CA LEU A 103 6.79 -4.48 -0.20
C LEU A 103 7.91 -4.89 0.77
N TYR A 104 8.79 -3.95 1.11
CA TYR A 104 9.87 -4.17 2.07
C TYR A 104 9.41 -3.88 3.49
N GLU A 105 9.47 -4.88 4.34
CA GLU A 105 9.10 -4.76 5.77
C GLU A 105 9.99 -5.66 6.62
N LYS A 106 10.48 -5.14 7.75
CA LYS A 106 11.35 -5.89 8.66
C LYS A 106 10.61 -6.64 9.77
N SER A 107 9.37 -6.26 10.06
CA SER A 107 8.55 -6.92 11.07
C SER A 107 7.92 -8.19 10.50
N TYR A 108 8.28 -9.34 11.08
CA TYR A 108 7.71 -10.64 10.71
C TYR A 108 6.18 -10.65 10.76
N HIS A 109 5.60 -10.14 11.86
CA HIS A 109 4.14 -10.13 12.04
C HIS A 109 3.43 -9.28 10.99
N LYS A 110 4.02 -8.15 10.59
CA LYS A 110 3.48 -7.33 9.50
C LYS A 110 3.63 -8.02 8.15
N CYS A 111 4.75 -8.69 7.89
CA CYS A 111 4.92 -9.48 6.67
C CYS A 111 3.87 -10.60 6.55
N VAL A 112 3.53 -11.28 7.63
CA VAL A 112 2.46 -12.29 7.65
C VAL A 112 1.12 -11.66 7.27
N PHE A 113 0.78 -10.51 7.86
CA PHE A 113 -0.43 -9.75 7.50
C PHE A 113 -0.44 -9.34 6.02
N LEU A 114 0.66 -8.78 5.51
CA LEU A 114 0.77 -8.36 4.12
C LEU A 114 0.58 -9.52 3.14
N LYS A 115 1.17 -10.68 3.44
CA LYS A 115 0.98 -11.91 2.65
C LYS A 115 -0.48 -12.38 2.65
N GLU A 116 -1.15 -12.30 3.80
CA GLU A 116 -2.57 -12.64 3.91
C GLU A 116 -3.44 -11.71 3.05
N VAL A 117 -3.21 -10.39 3.13
CA VAL A 117 -3.92 -9.40 2.31
C VAL A 117 -3.68 -9.65 0.83
N SER A 118 -2.42 -9.79 0.41
CA SER A 118 -2.04 -10.05 -0.98
C SER A 118 -2.79 -11.26 -1.55
N ARG A 119 -2.80 -12.37 -0.80
CA ARG A 119 -3.51 -13.60 -1.19
C ARG A 119 -5.02 -13.40 -1.26
N LYS A 120 -5.64 -12.82 -0.22
CA LYS A 120 -7.10 -12.66 -0.14
C LYS A 120 -7.66 -11.69 -1.18
N LEU A 121 -6.89 -10.68 -1.58
CA LEU A 121 -7.29 -9.70 -2.59
C LEU A 121 -6.72 -10.03 -3.98
N ASN A 122 -5.97 -11.12 -4.13
CA ASN A 122 -5.33 -11.55 -5.37
C ASN A 122 -4.51 -10.42 -6.01
N LEU A 123 -3.52 -9.90 -5.27
CA LEU A 123 -2.67 -8.81 -5.69
C LEU A 123 -1.33 -9.31 -6.22
N ASN A 124 -0.79 -8.63 -7.23
CA ASN A 124 0.55 -8.90 -7.76
C ASN A 124 1.61 -8.20 -6.89
N THR A 125 1.84 -8.73 -5.68
CA THR A 125 2.83 -8.19 -4.74
C THR A 125 3.84 -9.24 -4.33
N GLU A 126 5.05 -8.79 -4.01
CA GLU A 126 6.08 -9.58 -3.34
C GLU A 126 6.38 -8.97 -1.98
N ILE A 127 6.21 -9.75 -0.91
CA ILE A 127 6.50 -9.30 0.45
C ILE A 127 7.92 -9.73 0.82
N ILE A 128 8.82 -8.74 0.93
CA ILE A 128 10.24 -8.94 1.18
C ILE A 128 10.52 -8.66 2.66
N HIS A 129 10.64 -9.75 3.44
CA HIS A 129 10.96 -9.67 4.86
C HIS A 129 12.45 -9.37 5.05
N LYS A 130 12.82 -8.10 4.95
CA LYS A 130 14.20 -7.62 5.15
C LYS A 130 14.21 -6.22 5.76
N ASP A 131 15.27 -5.91 6.51
CA ASP A 131 15.59 -4.52 6.79
C ASP A 131 16.14 -3.90 5.51
N ILE A 132 15.48 -2.86 5.00
CA ILE A 132 15.85 -2.22 3.74
C ILE A 132 17.28 -1.67 3.73
N PHE A 133 17.82 -1.30 4.90
CA PHE A 133 19.21 -0.83 5.03
C PHE A 133 20.25 -1.91 4.76
N THR A 134 19.87 -3.19 4.74
CA THR A 134 20.73 -4.32 4.38
C THR A 134 20.66 -4.69 2.89
N VAL A 135 19.77 -4.07 2.14
CA VAL A 135 19.61 -4.30 0.69
C VAL A 135 20.63 -3.45 -0.05
N LYS A 136 21.42 -4.06 -0.93
CA LYS A 136 22.47 -3.37 -1.67
C LYS A 136 21.98 -2.69 -2.94
N ASN A 137 21.11 -3.35 -3.69
CA ASN A 137 20.58 -2.85 -4.96
C ASN A 137 19.07 -2.98 -4.98
N ILE A 138 18.38 -1.93 -5.45
CA ILE A 138 16.95 -1.91 -5.69
C ILE A 138 16.74 -1.49 -7.14
N GLU A 139 16.42 -2.46 -8.00
CA GLU A 139 16.09 -2.18 -9.40
C GLU A 139 14.56 -2.06 -9.53
N THR A 140 14.09 -0.86 -9.81
CA THR A 140 12.66 -0.56 -9.87
C THR A 140 12.41 0.77 -10.60
N GLY A 141 11.27 0.90 -11.26
CA GLY A 141 10.91 2.16 -11.94
C GLY A 141 10.46 3.24 -10.96
N THR A 142 9.82 2.87 -9.86
CA THR A 142 9.36 3.81 -8.85
C THR A 142 9.67 3.30 -7.45
N ILE A 143 10.14 4.21 -6.60
CA ILE A 143 10.31 3.95 -5.16
C ILE A 143 9.30 4.80 -4.40
N MET A 144 8.52 4.14 -3.55
CA MET A 144 7.56 4.77 -2.65
C MET A 144 8.03 4.61 -1.21
N SER A 145 7.69 5.58 -0.39
CA SER A 145 7.89 5.48 1.06
C SER A 145 6.97 6.47 1.77
N ARG A 146 6.33 6.04 2.87
CA ARG A 146 5.45 6.88 3.68
C ARG A 146 5.70 6.67 5.17
N ALA A 147 5.92 7.76 5.91
CA ALA A 147 6.10 7.74 7.37
C ALA A 147 7.15 6.71 7.86
N PHE A 148 8.19 6.48 7.05
CA PHE A 148 9.24 5.50 7.33
C PHE A 148 10.49 6.15 7.92
N LYS A 149 11.14 7.04 7.17
CA LYS A 149 12.37 7.74 7.57
C LYS A 149 12.38 9.16 7.03
N PRO A 150 13.16 10.08 7.62
CA PRO A 150 13.40 11.40 7.03
C PRO A 150 13.93 11.31 5.60
N MET A 151 13.50 12.24 4.74
CA MET A 151 13.84 12.26 3.32
C MET A 151 15.35 12.12 3.03
N PRO A 152 16.27 12.81 3.72
CA PRO A 152 17.71 12.65 3.46
C PRO A 152 18.20 11.21 3.63
N ILE A 153 17.63 10.46 4.60
CA ILE A 153 17.99 9.05 4.82
C ILE A 153 17.49 8.18 3.68
N ILE A 154 16.27 8.45 3.17
CA ILE A 154 15.70 7.72 2.04
C ILE A 154 16.52 7.98 0.78
N LEU A 155 16.86 9.25 0.49
CA LEU A 155 17.68 9.62 -0.67
C LEU A 155 19.06 8.94 -0.63
N ASN A 156 19.71 8.92 0.52
CA ASN A 156 20.99 8.21 0.67
C ASN A 156 20.87 6.69 0.51
N LEU A 157 19.69 6.13 0.79
CA LEU A 157 19.43 4.70 0.62
C LEU A 157 19.26 4.32 -0.85
N VAL A 158 18.55 5.16 -1.62
CA VAL A 158 18.22 4.85 -3.03
C VAL A 158 19.33 5.27 -4.01
N ASN A 159 20.30 6.06 -3.58
CA ASN A 159 21.47 6.46 -4.38
C ASN A 159 22.70 5.55 -4.19
N LYS A 160 22.53 4.41 -3.55
CA LYS A 160 23.57 3.39 -3.39
C LYS A 160 23.53 2.37 -4.52
#